data_91b884c6f89d8da59aacb3c36cf1ae08
#
_entry.id   91b884c6f89d8da59aacb3c36cf1ae08
#
_cell.length_a   1.000
_cell.length_b   1.000
_cell.length_c   1.000
_cell.angle_alpha   90.00
_cell.angle_beta   90.00
_cell.angle_gamma   90.00
#
_symmetry.space_group_name_H-M   'P 1'
#
loop_
_entity.id
_entity.type
_entity.pdbx_description
1 polymer ?
#
loop_
_entity_poly.entity_id
_entity_poly.type
_entity_poly.pdbx_seq_one_letter_code
_entity_poly.pdbx_strand_id
1 'polypeptide(L)'
;QFLNVSLTRGLVSNKGEATAKLDTVGLKAGYKGSFTLGDLVVLDKLNSADFLKWKSLYFGGVDFRLEPLAVNIGEIALTDFYSRLILNKEGRLNVADIVKKPAGEAVPVNAEPKQAEVLPAETKVADAKPAGKDASPAKAPVPIKIAKITLQNGTVNFSDFFVQPNYTVNLTKLGGRVTGLSSVADTV
;
A
#
# COMPACT_ATOMS: atom_id res chain seq x y z
N GLN A 1 -7.97 -20.16 5.94
CA GLN A 1 -6.98 -19.62 4.99
C GLN A 1 -7.56 -18.34 4.40
N PHE A 2 -7.00 -17.16 4.77
CA PHE A 2 -7.58 -15.85 4.41
C PHE A 2 -6.96 -15.25 3.13
N LEU A 3 -5.90 -15.87 2.58
CA LEU A 3 -5.16 -15.34 1.45
C LEU A 3 -5.09 -16.33 0.28
N ASN A 4 -5.21 -15.80 -0.92
CA ASN A 4 -5.05 -16.53 -2.18
C ASN A 4 -3.58 -16.56 -2.67
N VAL A 5 -2.65 -16.13 -1.81
CA VAL A 5 -1.22 -16.18 -2.07
C VAL A 5 -0.52 -17.12 -1.09
N SER A 6 0.64 -17.63 -1.48
CA SER A 6 1.53 -18.45 -0.66
C SER A 6 2.88 -17.78 -0.52
N LEU A 7 3.27 -17.48 0.71
CA LEU A 7 4.64 -17.07 1.01
C LEU A 7 5.49 -18.35 1.03
N THR A 8 6.44 -18.46 0.11
CA THR A 8 7.32 -19.65 -0.01
C THR A 8 8.68 -19.42 0.60
N ARG A 9 9.15 -18.17 0.60
CA ARG A 9 10.42 -17.79 1.20
C ARG A 9 10.38 -16.34 1.67
N GLY A 10 11.14 -16.03 2.72
CA GLY A 10 11.37 -14.69 3.22
C GLY A 10 12.31 -14.72 4.41
N LEU A 11 13.16 -13.73 4.50
CA LEU A 11 14.10 -13.53 5.61
C LEU A 11 13.81 -12.19 6.25
N VAL A 12 13.86 -12.15 7.60
CA VAL A 12 13.72 -10.92 8.37
C VAL A 12 15.01 -10.66 9.13
N SER A 13 15.56 -9.48 8.95
CA SER A 13 16.70 -8.99 9.72
C SER A 13 16.32 -7.68 10.41
N ASN A 14 16.73 -7.54 11.63
CA ASN A 14 16.47 -6.34 12.44
C ASN A 14 17.75 -5.90 13.14
N LYS A 15 17.99 -4.58 13.20
CA LYS A 15 19.05 -3.97 13.99
C LYS A 15 18.51 -2.68 14.58
N GLY A 16 18.31 -2.65 15.89
CA GLY A 16 17.76 -1.47 16.55
C GLY A 16 17.59 -1.66 18.04
N GLU A 17 17.07 -0.64 18.66
CA GLU A 17 16.80 -0.55 20.09
C GLU A 17 15.30 -0.32 20.30
N ALA A 18 14.72 -1.13 21.18
CA ALA A 18 13.35 -0.97 21.64
C ALA A 18 13.36 -0.46 23.08
N THR A 19 12.55 0.54 23.37
CA THR A 19 12.39 1.10 24.70
C THR A 19 10.93 0.97 25.16
N ALA A 20 10.73 0.65 26.43
CA ALA A 20 9.41 0.64 27.03
C ALA A 20 9.52 1.18 28.48
N LYS A 21 8.65 2.13 28.84
CA LYS A 21 8.58 2.71 30.17
C LYS A 21 7.11 2.87 30.54
N LEU A 22 6.76 2.35 31.69
CA LEU A 22 5.45 2.57 32.28
C LEU A 22 5.57 3.65 33.35
N ASP A 23 4.78 4.71 33.21
CA ASP A 23 4.69 5.77 34.21
C ASP A 23 3.22 6.00 34.61
N THR A 24 2.98 7.01 35.46
CA THR A 24 1.62 7.36 35.93
C THR A 24 0.67 7.82 34.84
N VAL A 25 1.18 8.21 33.67
CA VAL A 25 0.41 8.67 32.50
C VAL A 25 0.09 7.52 31.56
N GLY A 26 0.88 6.43 31.60
CA GLY A 26 0.68 5.26 30.75
C GLY A 26 1.97 4.65 30.20
N LEU A 27 1.80 3.75 29.24
CA LEU A 27 2.92 3.09 28.57
C LEU A 27 3.52 3.99 27.50
N LYS A 28 4.80 4.36 27.66
CA LYS A 28 5.64 4.97 26.62
C LYS A 28 6.53 3.89 26.03
N ALA A 29 6.41 3.66 24.73
CA ALA A 29 7.23 2.70 24.01
C ALA A 29 7.76 3.32 22.72
N GLY A 30 8.91 2.86 22.28
CA GLY A 30 9.55 3.33 21.07
C GLY A 30 10.48 2.27 20.49
N TYR A 31 10.80 2.47 19.21
CA TYR A 31 11.79 1.68 18.51
C TYR A 31 12.61 2.60 17.60
N LYS A 32 13.93 2.44 17.64
CA LYS A 32 14.85 3.10 16.72
C LYS A 32 15.76 2.08 16.08
N GLY A 33 15.82 2.09 14.74
CA GLY A 33 16.66 1.10 14.07
C GLY A 33 16.39 0.97 12.60
N SER A 34 16.71 -0.21 12.10
CA SER A 34 16.45 -0.62 10.72
C SER A 34 15.98 -2.05 10.68
N PHE A 35 15.19 -2.37 9.66
CA PHE A 35 14.86 -3.77 9.39
C PHE A 35 14.83 -4.04 7.89
N THR A 36 15.06 -5.32 7.54
CA THR A 36 15.08 -5.79 6.16
C THR A 36 14.19 -7.02 6.03
N LEU A 37 13.34 -7.00 5.02
CA LEU A 37 12.67 -8.18 4.50
C LEU A 37 13.42 -8.63 3.26
N GLY A 38 14.21 -9.71 3.39
CA GLY A 38 15.07 -10.22 2.35
C GLY A 38 14.50 -11.45 1.65
N ASP A 39 14.90 -11.66 0.41
CA ASP A 39 14.61 -12.87 -0.38
C ASP A 39 13.16 -13.31 -0.36
N LEU A 40 12.23 -12.35 -0.47
CA LEU A 40 10.81 -12.67 -0.45
C LEU A 40 10.37 -13.31 -1.77
N VAL A 41 9.61 -14.39 -1.67
CA VAL A 41 8.94 -15.05 -2.80
C VAL A 41 7.50 -15.38 -2.42
N VAL A 42 6.57 -14.79 -3.18
CA VAL A 42 5.12 -14.99 -3.03
C VAL A 42 4.56 -15.55 -4.34
N LEU A 43 3.82 -16.64 -4.24
CA LEU A 43 3.13 -17.28 -5.35
C LEU A 43 1.64 -16.96 -5.32
N ASP A 44 1.06 -16.72 -6.48
CA ASP A 44 -0.38 -16.70 -6.69
C ASP A 44 -0.90 -18.14 -6.74
N LYS A 45 -1.77 -18.51 -5.81
CA LYS A 45 -2.36 -19.85 -5.73
C LYS A 45 -3.39 -20.12 -6.83
N LEU A 46 -4.05 -19.09 -7.34
CA LEU A 46 -5.08 -19.23 -8.36
C LEU A 46 -4.46 -19.52 -9.71
N ASN A 47 -3.30 -18.90 -10.01
CA ASN A 47 -2.62 -19.02 -11.29
C ASN A 47 -1.36 -19.91 -11.22
N SER A 48 -1.00 -20.44 -10.03
CA SER A 48 0.21 -21.26 -9.80
C SER A 48 1.48 -20.61 -10.37
N ALA A 49 1.60 -19.30 -10.22
CA ALA A 49 2.67 -18.51 -10.83
C ALA A 49 3.29 -17.53 -9.83
N ASP A 50 4.48 -17.06 -10.16
CA ASP A 50 5.12 -15.99 -9.41
C ASP A 50 4.24 -14.74 -9.41
N PHE A 51 3.96 -14.21 -8.21
CA PHE A 51 3.16 -13.02 -8.03
C PHE A 51 4.02 -11.82 -7.66
N LEU A 52 4.83 -11.98 -6.60
CA LEU A 52 5.65 -10.91 -6.05
C LEU A 52 6.96 -11.50 -5.51
N LYS A 53 8.07 -10.89 -5.89
CA LYS A 53 9.41 -11.27 -5.40
C LYS A 53 10.24 -10.02 -5.21
N TRP A 54 11.17 -10.07 -4.27
CA TRP A 54 12.26 -9.08 -4.17
C TRP A 54 13.48 -9.65 -3.47
N LYS A 55 14.63 -9.07 -3.77
CA LYS A 55 15.88 -9.39 -3.09
C LYS A 55 15.95 -8.75 -1.71
N SER A 56 15.58 -7.47 -1.64
CA SER A 56 15.61 -6.71 -0.39
C SER A 56 14.56 -5.61 -0.37
N LEU A 57 13.80 -5.55 0.71
CA LEU A 57 13.00 -4.40 1.11
C LEU A 57 13.55 -3.91 2.46
N TYR A 58 14.29 -2.81 2.41
CA TYR A 58 14.99 -2.22 3.54
C TYR A 58 14.24 -1.01 4.08
N PHE A 59 14.17 -0.90 5.39
CA PHE A 59 13.67 0.25 6.13
C PHE A 59 14.77 0.74 7.06
N GLY A 60 15.33 1.91 6.74
CA GLY A 60 16.42 2.53 7.48
C GLY A 60 16.00 3.79 8.22
N GLY A 61 16.65 4.04 9.37
CA GLY A 61 16.34 5.21 10.17
C GLY A 61 14.88 5.22 10.67
N VAL A 62 14.35 4.06 11.02
CA VAL A 62 13.01 3.96 11.61
C VAL A 62 13.05 4.53 13.03
N ASP A 63 12.19 5.51 13.33
CA ASP A 63 11.91 6.04 14.65
C ASP A 63 10.39 5.96 14.88
N PHE A 64 9.98 4.94 15.61
CA PHE A 64 8.61 4.73 16.04
C PHE A 64 8.45 5.16 17.49
N ARG A 65 7.41 5.90 17.78
CA ARG A 65 7.00 6.30 19.13
C ARG A 65 5.53 6.01 19.35
N LEU A 66 5.21 5.46 20.49
CA LEU A 66 3.82 5.16 20.86
C LEU A 66 3.12 6.38 21.46
N GLU A 67 3.85 7.19 22.26
CA GLU A 67 3.29 8.35 22.94
C GLU A 67 4.22 9.58 22.82
N PRO A 68 3.84 10.62 22.05
CA PRO A 68 2.73 10.63 21.07
C PRO A 68 3.01 9.68 19.89
N LEU A 69 1.93 9.07 19.38
CA LEU A 69 2.05 8.11 18.28
C LEU A 69 2.61 8.79 17.02
N ALA A 70 3.79 8.36 16.59
CA ALA A 70 4.47 8.90 15.41
C ALA A 70 5.38 7.85 14.78
N VAL A 71 5.52 7.90 13.45
CA VAL A 71 6.41 7.03 12.68
C VAL A 71 7.25 7.90 11.74
N ASN A 72 8.56 7.85 11.91
CA ASN A 72 9.50 8.47 10.97
C ASN A 72 10.38 7.39 10.36
N ILE A 73 10.56 7.43 9.05
CA ILE A 73 11.38 6.49 8.29
C ILE A 73 12.36 7.29 7.44
N GLY A 74 13.65 7.11 7.65
CA GLY A 74 14.69 7.81 6.90
C GLY A 74 14.78 7.32 5.46
N GLU A 75 14.67 6.02 5.24
CA GLU A 75 14.74 5.42 3.92
C GLU A 75 13.92 4.13 3.82
N ILE A 76 13.21 3.98 2.70
CA ILE A 76 12.68 2.71 2.21
C ILE A 76 13.39 2.40 0.91
N ALA A 77 14.06 1.23 0.80
CA ALA A 77 14.72 0.81 -0.43
C ALA A 77 14.22 -0.58 -0.84
N LEU A 78 13.69 -0.67 -2.06
CA LEU A 78 13.25 -1.93 -2.67
C LEU A 78 14.17 -2.26 -3.85
N THR A 79 14.83 -3.41 -3.79
CA THR A 79 15.81 -3.84 -4.80
C THR A 79 15.49 -5.19 -5.41
N ASP A 80 15.76 -5.32 -6.71
CA ASP A 80 15.59 -6.55 -7.49
C ASP A 80 14.19 -7.13 -7.30
N PHE A 81 13.19 -6.29 -7.54
CA PHE A 81 11.80 -6.69 -7.36
C PHE A 81 11.14 -7.14 -8.67
N TYR A 82 10.23 -8.08 -8.54
CA TYR A 82 9.36 -8.55 -9.59
C TYR A 82 7.92 -8.54 -9.12
N SER A 83 7.01 -8.09 -9.98
CA SER A 83 5.57 -8.20 -9.75
C SER A 83 4.86 -8.60 -11.04
N ARG A 84 3.89 -9.50 -10.91
CA ARG A 84 2.96 -9.86 -11.98
C ARG A 84 1.61 -9.23 -11.71
N LEU A 85 1.23 -8.28 -12.55
CA LEU A 85 -0.04 -7.57 -12.49
C LEU A 85 -0.93 -8.02 -13.65
N ILE A 86 -2.13 -8.43 -13.34
CA ILE A 86 -3.13 -8.87 -14.33
C ILE A 86 -4.38 -8.04 -14.13
N LEU A 87 -4.78 -7.31 -15.16
CA LEU A 87 -6.09 -6.70 -15.27
C LEU A 87 -7.02 -7.68 -15.98
N ASN A 88 -7.99 -8.22 -15.28
CA ASN A 88 -8.90 -9.22 -15.83
C ASN A 88 -9.98 -8.58 -16.73
N LYS A 89 -10.82 -9.42 -17.38
CA LYS A 89 -11.87 -8.96 -18.28
C LYS A 89 -12.93 -8.07 -17.62
N GLU A 90 -13.07 -8.17 -16.31
CA GLU A 90 -13.97 -7.36 -15.47
C GLU A 90 -13.31 -6.04 -14.99
N GLY A 91 -12.11 -5.70 -15.48
CA GLY A 91 -11.39 -4.49 -15.09
C GLY A 91 -10.81 -4.54 -13.67
N ARG A 92 -10.61 -5.72 -13.08
CA ARG A 92 -10.04 -5.89 -11.74
C ARG A 92 -8.60 -6.35 -11.81
N LEU A 93 -7.74 -5.76 -10.99
CA LEU A 93 -6.36 -6.19 -10.79
C LEU A 93 -6.30 -7.42 -9.88
N ASN A 94 -5.45 -8.39 -10.23
CA ASN A 94 -5.19 -9.60 -9.42
C ASN A 94 -4.72 -9.29 -7.99
N VAL A 95 -4.15 -8.14 -7.73
CA VAL A 95 -3.81 -7.69 -6.36
C VAL A 95 -5.04 -7.55 -5.46
N ALA A 96 -6.22 -7.26 -6.02
CA ALA A 96 -7.46 -7.18 -5.28
C ALA A 96 -7.97 -8.56 -4.82
N ASP A 97 -7.51 -9.63 -5.44
CA ASP A 97 -7.90 -10.99 -5.13
C ASP A 97 -6.99 -11.69 -4.10
N ILE A 98 -5.96 -10.98 -3.61
CA ILE A 98 -5.04 -11.49 -2.57
C ILE A 98 -5.78 -11.80 -1.29
N VAL A 99 -6.67 -10.90 -0.87
CA VAL A 99 -7.48 -11.07 0.33
C VAL A 99 -8.79 -11.73 -0.05
N LYS A 100 -9.08 -12.88 0.52
CA LYS A 100 -10.40 -13.51 0.37
C LYS A 100 -11.44 -12.60 0.99
N LYS A 101 -12.39 -12.12 0.20
CA LYS A 101 -13.57 -11.46 0.73
C LYS A 101 -14.40 -12.48 1.52
N PRO A 102 -14.91 -12.15 2.72
CA PRO A 102 -15.92 -12.97 3.36
C PRO A 102 -17.10 -13.12 2.38
N ALA A 103 -17.61 -14.35 2.23
CA ALA A 103 -18.78 -14.60 1.40
C ALA A 103 -19.98 -13.80 1.95
N GLY A 104 -20.33 -12.71 1.28
CA GLY A 104 -21.48 -11.90 1.69
C GLY A 104 -21.51 -10.45 1.21
N GLU A 105 -20.41 -9.85 0.77
CA GLU A 105 -20.44 -8.48 0.26
C GLU A 105 -20.15 -8.42 -1.25
N ALA A 106 -21.20 -8.55 -2.04
CA ALA A 106 -21.18 -8.13 -3.43
C ALA A 106 -21.29 -6.60 -3.46
N VAL A 107 -20.18 -5.90 -3.72
CA VAL A 107 -20.24 -4.47 -4.04
C VAL A 107 -20.72 -4.36 -5.48
N PRO A 108 -21.81 -3.65 -5.78
CA PRO A 108 -22.26 -3.45 -7.16
C PRO A 108 -21.24 -2.60 -7.90
N VAL A 109 -20.61 -3.20 -8.91
CA VAL A 109 -19.80 -2.49 -9.89
C VAL A 109 -20.78 -1.75 -10.82
N ASN A 110 -21.04 -0.48 -10.54
CA ASN A 110 -21.68 0.41 -11.48
C ASN A 110 -20.64 1.47 -11.88
N ALA A 111 -19.90 1.18 -12.95
CA ALA A 111 -19.13 2.16 -13.68
C ALA A 111 -19.41 1.92 -15.18
N GLU A 112 -20.53 2.47 -15.64
CA GLU A 112 -20.73 2.72 -17.07
C GLU A 112 -19.73 3.78 -17.53
N PRO A 113 -19.09 3.63 -18.69
CA PRO A 113 -18.26 4.69 -19.27
C PRO A 113 -19.17 5.78 -19.85
N LYS A 114 -19.38 6.86 -19.12
CA LYS A 114 -19.96 8.08 -19.70
C LYS A 114 -18.90 8.77 -20.54
N GLN A 115 -19.19 8.84 -21.84
CA GLN A 115 -18.58 9.74 -22.82
C GLN A 115 -18.53 11.17 -22.28
N ALA A 116 -17.39 11.81 -22.52
CA ALA A 116 -17.18 13.22 -22.24
C ALA A 116 -18.04 14.05 -23.22
N GLU A 117 -19.05 14.72 -22.70
CA GLU A 117 -19.71 15.84 -23.38
C GLU A 117 -19.52 17.09 -22.53
N VAL A 118 -18.93 18.08 -23.17
CA VAL A 118 -18.57 19.39 -22.60
C VAL A 118 -19.79 20.30 -22.72
N LEU A 119 -20.19 20.98 -21.63
CA LEU A 119 -20.73 22.36 -21.54
C LEU A 119 -21.58 22.59 -20.27
N PRO A 120 -21.93 23.86 -19.90
CA PRO A 120 -21.18 24.63 -18.91
C PRO A 120 -21.99 24.86 -17.59
N ALA A 121 -21.31 25.56 -16.68
CA ALA A 121 -21.75 25.91 -15.35
C ALA A 121 -23.15 26.51 -15.26
N GLU A 122 -23.94 26.07 -14.27
CA GLU A 122 -24.82 26.96 -13.50
C GLU A 122 -25.05 26.43 -12.09
N THR A 123 -24.84 27.35 -11.17
CA THR A 123 -24.96 27.24 -9.72
C THR A 123 -26.41 27.02 -9.29
N LYS A 124 -26.71 26.01 -8.48
CA LYS A 124 -27.83 26.08 -7.54
C LYS A 124 -27.51 25.33 -6.25
N VAL A 125 -27.41 26.10 -5.21
CA VAL A 125 -27.44 25.70 -3.80
C VAL A 125 -28.82 25.12 -3.49
N ALA A 126 -28.88 23.94 -2.92
CA ALA A 126 -30.06 23.45 -2.24
C ALA A 126 -29.64 22.67 -0.98
N ASP A 127 -30.11 23.20 0.14
CA ASP A 127 -30.08 22.64 1.47
C ASP A 127 -30.52 21.16 1.52
N ALA A 128 -29.74 20.32 2.17
CA ALA A 128 -30.24 19.08 2.73
C ALA A 128 -29.64 18.84 4.13
N LYS A 129 -30.51 18.88 5.08
CA LYS A 129 -30.46 18.65 6.52
C LYS A 129 -29.73 17.36 6.89
N PRO A 130 -28.94 17.33 7.99
CA PRO A 130 -28.19 16.16 8.42
C PRO A 130 -29.09 15.17 9.16
N ALA A 131 -29.11 13.92 8.72
CA ALA A 131 -29.61 12.81 9.50
C ALA A 131 -28.42 12.06 10.12
N GLY A 132 -28.49 11.97 11.43
CA GLY A 132 -27.41 11.69 12.32
C GLY A 132 -26.96 10.25 12.50
N LYS A 133 -25.78 10.20 13.16
CA LYS A 133 -25.30 9.28 14.21
C LYS A 133 -24.84 7.90 13.73
N ASP A 134 -23.55 7.66 13.72
CA ASP A 134 -22.66 7.29 14.82
C ASP A 134 -21.21 7.52 14.39
N ALA A 135 -20.71 8.70 14.67
CA ALA A 135 -19.28 8.97 14.55
C ALA A 135 -18.61 8.46 15.86
N SER A 136 -18.09 7.26 15.80
CA SER A 136 -16.95 6.90 16.66
C SER A 136 -15.90 8.00 16.45
N PRO A 137 -15.26 8.56 17.52
CA PRO A 137 -14.32 9.67 17.35
C PRO A 137 -13.27 9.27 16.34
N ALA A 138 -13.20 10.00 15.23
CA ALA A 138 -12.20 9.79 14.19
C ALA A 138 -10.83 9.92 14.85
N LYS A 139 -10.15 8.79 15.03
CA LYS A 139 -8.81 8.74 15.59
C LYS A 139 -7.95 9.61 14.70
N ALA A 140 -7.32 10.66 15.25
CA ALA A 140 -6.44 11.54 14.51
C ALA A 140 -5.44 10.71 13.66
N PRO A 141 -5.22 11.05 12.40
CA PRO A 141 -4.33 10.28 11.55
C PRO A 141 -2.94 10.22 12.18
N VAL A 142 -2.37 9.03 12.22
CA VAL A 142 -1.01 8.83 12.73
C VAL A 142 -0.04 9.61 11.85
N PRO A 143 0.78 10.53 12.40
CA PRO A 143 1.77 11.23 11.62
C PRO A 143 2.88 10.28 11.17
N ILE A 144 2.95 10.09 9.85
CA ILE A 144 3.96 9.26 9.19
C ILE A 144 4.81 10.16 8.29
N LYS A 145 6.12 10.14 8.48
CA LYS A 145 7.08 10.85 7.61
C LYS A 145 8.07 9.85 7.02
N ILE A 146 8.26 9.90 5.68
CA ILE A 146 9.23 9.08 4.96
C ILE A 146 10.14 10.02 4.19
N ALA A 147 11.41 10.08 4.59
CA ALA A 147 12.33 11.02 3.97
C ALA A 147 12.69 10.63 2.53
N LYS A 148 12.82 9.32 2.26
CA LYS A 148 13.23 8.82 0.95
C LYS A 148 12.68 7.42 0.67
N ILE A 149 12.17 7.22 -0.55
CA ILE A 149 11.89 5.89 -1.11
C ILE A 149 12.77 5.71 -2.34
N THR A 150 13.46 4.59 -2.43
CA THR A 150 14.30 4.22 -3.57
C THR A 150 13.84 2.89 -4.15
N LEU A 151 13.64 2.84 -5.46
CA LEU A 151 13.36 1.63 -6.23
C LEU A 151 14.54 1.34 -7.13
N GLN A 152 15.02 0.08 -7.18
CA GLN A 152 16.15 -0.32 -8.00
C GLN A 152 15.88 -1.66 -8.68
N ASN A 153 16.22 -1.72 -9.99
CA ASN A 153 16.23 -2.93 -10.79
C ASN A 153 14.92 -3.73 -10.72
N GLY A 154 13.78 -3.03 -10.85
CA GLY A 154 12.47 -3.67 -10.82
C GLY A 154 12.07 -4.27 -12.17
N THR A 155 11.23 -5.29 -12.11
CA THR A 155 10.54 -5.85 -13.27
C THR A 155 9.06 -5.97 -12.95
N VAL A 156 8.21 -5.46 -13.84
CA VAL A 156 6.76 -5.63 -13.75
C VAL A 156 6.27 -6.28 -15.04
N ASN A 157 5.69 -7.45 -14.91
CA ASN A 157 4.94 -8.11 -15.97
C ASN A 157 3.47 -7.69 -15.85
N PHE A 158 2.99 -6.90 -16.79
CA PHE A 158 1.62 -6.42 -16.82
C PHE A 158 0.86 -7.05 -17.97
N SER A 159 -0.28 -7.67 -17.68
CA SER A 159 -1.18 -8.24 -18.67
C SER A 159 -2.56 -7.57 -18.55
N ASP A 160 -3.06 -7.04 -19.66
CA ASP A 160 -4.38 -6.43 -19.76
C ASP A 160 -5.30 -7.32 -20.61
N PHE A 161 -6.33 -7.85 -19.98
CA PHE A 161 -7.40 -8.63 -20.62
C PHE A 161 -8.73 -7.86 -20.69
N PHE A 162 -8.76 -6.63 -20.18
CA PHE A 162 -9.93 -5.76 -20.21
C PHE A 162 -10.10 -5.08 -21.57
N VAL A 163 -8.99 -4.58 -22.13
CA VAL A 163 -8.98 -3.92 -23.45
C VAL A 163 -8.74 -4.95 -24.56
N GLN A 164 -9.41 -4.79 -25.71
CA GLN A 164 -9.22 -5.63 -26.88
C GLN A 164 -8.47 -4.85 -27.98
N PRO A 165 -7.44 -5.44 -28.62
CA PRO A 165 -6.87 -6.76 -28.35
C PRO A 165 -6.11 -6.79 -27.03
N ASN A 166 -6.16 -7.95 -26.34
CA ASN A 166 -5.39 -8.16 -25.10
C ASN A 166 -3.90 -7.95 -25.36
N TYR A 167 -3.20 -7.40 -24.38
CA TYR A 167 -1.76 -7.22 -24.47
C TYR A 167 -1.04 -7.56 -23.18
N THR A 168 0.25 -7.86 -23.32
CA THR A 168 1.16 -8.08 -22.19
C THR A 168 2.44 -7.30 -22.43
N VAL A 169 2.93 -6.64 -21.39
CA VAL A 169 4.18 -5.88 -21.43
C VAL A 169 5.08 -6.25 -20.27
N ASN A 170 6.37 -6.34 -20.52
CA ASN A 170 7.42 -6.45 -19.51
C ASN A 170 8.12 -5.13 -19.34
N LEU A 171 7.92 -4.47 -18.22
CA LEU A 171 8.66 -3.29 -17.79
C LEU A 171 9.88 -3.76 -17.00
N THR A 172 11.06 -3.51 -17.50
CA THR A 172 12.32 -3.97 -16.90
C THR A 172 13.19 -2.80 -16.45
N LYS A 173 14.13 -3.05 -15.55
CA LYS A 173 15.06 -2.04 -15.02
C LYS A 173 14.34 -0.83 -14.42
N LEU A 174 13.17 -1.08 -13.84
CA LEU A 174 12.44 -0.02 -13.16
C LEU A 174 13.23 0.45 -11.94
N GLY A 175 13.36 1.77 -11.86
CA GLY A 175 14.02 2.41 -10.73
C GLY A 175 13.57 3.85 -10.58
N GLY A 176 13.84 4.41 -9.42
CA GLY A 176 13.46 5.78 -9.14
C GLY A 176 13.64 6.14 -7.68
N ARG A 177 13.40 7.42 -7.40
CA ARG A 177 13.47 7.97 -6.05
C ARG A 177 12.33 8.95 -5.82
N VAL A 178 11.70 8.85 -4.66
CA VAL A 178 10.72 9.81 -4.14
C VAL A 178 11.21 10.29 -2.79
N THR A 179 11.06 11.58 -2.51
CA THR A 179 11.50 12.20 -1.25
C THR A 179 10.40 13.03 -0.62
N GLY A 180 10.48 13.23 0.69
CA GLY A 180 9.62 14.17 1.41
C GLY A 180 8.15 13.76 1.51
N LEU A 181 7.85 12.48 1.72
CA LEU A 181 6.49 12.02 1.93
C LEU A 181 6.05 12.24 3.37
N SER A 182 4.88 12.86 3.57
CA SER A 182 4.27 13.09 4.88
C SER A 182 2.78 12.85 4.81
N SER A 183 2.22 12.17 5.83
CA SER A 183 0.77 11.99 5.98
C SER A 183 0.08 13.19 6.63
N VAL A 184 0.85 14.14 7.15
CA VAL A 184 0.37 15.40 7.72
C VAL A 184 0.92 16.56 6.89
N ALA A 185 0.10 17.58 6.64
CA ALA A 185 0.56 18.80 5.99
C ALA A 185 1.60 19.47 6.90
N ASP A 186 2.75 19.87 6.32
CA ASP A 186 3.64 20.75 7.04
C ASP A 186 2.94 22.11 7.16
N THR A 187 2.55 22.49 8.37
CA THR A 187 2.13 23.86 8.67
C THR A 187 3.37 24.73 8.60
N VAL A 188 3.49 25.47 7.49
CA VAL A 188 4.46 26.57 7.33
C VAL A 188 4.05 27.73 8.19
#